data_51258220a3e048f6f4ce8f9edbed76f2
#
_entry.id   51258220a3e048f6f4ce8f9edbed76f2
#
_cell.length_a   1.000
_cell.length_b   1.000
_cell.length_c   1.000
_cell.angle_alpha   90.00
_cell.angle_beta   90.00
_cell.angle_gamma   90.00
#
_symmetry.space_group_name_H-M   'P 1'
#
loop_
_entity.id
_entity.type
_entity.pdbx_description
1 polymer ?
#
loop_
_entity_poly.entity_id
_entity_poly.type
_entity_poly.pdbx_seq_one_letter_code
_entity_poly.pdbx_strand_id
1 'polypeptide(L)' 'MSDQLQVEKWVTLKDVQAYLGVGRETILQWISKRNMPAYKVGRLWKFKLSEVDDWIRSGGASDDNAPEKEEWDAE' A
#
# COMPACT_ATOMS: atom_id res chain seq x y z
N MET A 1 -11.38 -16.84 18.85
CA MET A 1 -11.85 -16.19 19.17
C MET A 1 -11.70 -14.99 18.72
N SER A 2 -11.17 -14.48 19.13
CA SER A 2 -11.00 -13.23 18.65
C SER A 2 -10.55 -13.17 17.25
N ASP A 3 -10.18 -14.27 16.70
CA ASP A 3 -9.76 -14.21 15.35
C ASP A 3 -10.80 -13.70 14.43
N GLN A 4 -12.00 -13.99 14.67
CA GLN A 4 -13.00 -13.51 13.81
C GLN A 4 -13.05 -12.05 13.85
N LEU A 5 -12.72 -11.50 14.98
CA LEU A 5 -12.73 -10.07 15.09
C LEU A 5 -11.61 -9.46 14.34
N GLN A 6 -10.64 -10.28 13.98
CA GLN A 6 -9.48 -9.79 13.29
C GLN A 6 -9.58 -9.96 11.78
N VAL A 7 -10.65 -10.51 11.31
CA VAL A 7 -10.76 -10.72 9.87
C VAL A 7 -10.86 -9.38 9.20
N GLU A 8 -9.88 -9.09 8.41
CA GLU A 8 -9.82 -7.82 7.75
C GLU A 8 -10.31 -7.96 6.33
N LYS A 9 -11.10 -7.02 5.89
CA LYS A 9 -11.60 -7.06 4.54
C LYS A 9 -10.50 -6.82 3.54
N TRP A 10 -10.62 -7.47 2.41
CA TRP A 10 -9.74 -7.16 1.30
C TRP A 10 -10.20 -5.84 0.70
N VAL A 11 -9.25 -5.03 0.30
CA VAL A 11 -9.58 -3.77 -0.33
C VAL A 11 -8.98 -3.73 -1.72
N THR A 12 -9.47 -2.82 -2.54
CA THR A 12 -9.04 -2.76 -3.93
C THR A 12 -7.89 -1.79 -4.09
N LEU A 13 -7.30 -1.81 -5.28
CA LEU A 13 -6.26 -0.85 -5.59
C LEU A 13 -6.76 0.57 -5.40
N LYS A 14 -7.98 0.83 -5.85
CA LYS A 14 -8.54 2.16 -5.73
C LYS A 14 -8.67 2.57 -4.26
N ASP A 15 -9.06 1.62 -3.42
CA ASP A 15 -9.16 1.90 -2.00
C ASP A 15 -7.81 2.28 -1.42
N VAL A 16 -6.76 1.59 -1.83
CA VAL A 16 -5.45 1.88 -1.31
C VAL A 16 -4.97 3.23 -1.81
N GLN A 17 -5.29 3.56 -3.05
CA GLN A 17 -4.95 4.88 -3.56
C GLN A 17 -5.54 5.97 -2.68
N ALA A 18 -6.81 5.82 -2.34
CA ALA A 18 -7.47 6.81 -1.51
C ALA A 18 -6.90 6.82 -0.10
N TYR A 19 -6.61 5.64 0.41
CA TYR A 19 -6.11 5.51 1.76
C TYR A 19 -4.74 6.17 1.91
N LEU A 20 -3.88 5.98 0.94
CA LEU A 20 -2.53 6.50 1.01
C LEU A 20 -2.39 7.85 0.32
N GLY A 21 -3.37 8.22 -0.48
CA GLY A 21 -3.30 9.50 -1.18
C GLY A 21 -2.28 9.51 -2.29
N VAL A 22 -2.11 8.40 -2.99
CA VAL A 22 -1.14 8.34 -4.07
C VAL A 22 -1.81 7.86 -5.33
N GLY A 23 -1.13 7.97 -6.44
CA GLY A 23 -1.66 7.56 -7.71
C GLY A 23 -1.55 6.08 -7.95
N ARG A 24 -2.27 5.61 -8.94
CA ARG A 24 -2.27 4.21 -9.28
C ARG A 24 -0.89 3.71 -9.67
N GLU A 25 -0.20 4.48 -10.47
CA GLU A 25 1.11 4.05 -10.93
C GLU A 25 2.11 3.93 -9.81
N THR A 26 2.00 4.80 -8.83
CA THR A 26 2.88 4.73 -7.69
C THR A 26 2.69 3.40 -6.99
N ILE A 27 1.44 2.99 -6.79
CA ILE A 27 1.18 1.76 -6.10
C ILE A 27 1.69 0.57 -6.92
N LEU A 28 1.46 0.60 -8.22
CA LEU A 28 1.93 -0.50 -9.06
C LEU A 28 3.44 -0.61 -9.05
N GLN A 29 4.13 0.51 -9.00
CA GLN A 29 5.56 0.48 -8.91
C GLN A 29 6.02 -0.08 -7.57
N TRP A 30 5.35 0.28 -6.51
CA TRP A 30 5.72 -0.23 -5.21
C TRP A 30 5.53 -1.74 -5.15
N ILE A 31 4.45 -2.24 -5.77
CA ILE A 31 4.22 -3.67 -5.80
C ILE A 31 5.36 -4.38 -6.51
N SER A 32 5.80 -3.85 -7.63
CA SER A 32 6.80 -4.54 -8.43
C SER A 32 8.22 -4.27 -7.97
N LYS A 33 8.47 -3.14 -7.34
CA LYS A 33 9.84 -2.78 -7.03
C LYS A 33 10.17 -2.65 -5.57
N ARG A 34 9.15 -2.56 -4.73
CA ARG A 34 9.39 -2.36 -3.32
C ARG A 34 8.73 -3.40 -2.45
N ASN A 35 8.24 -4.45 -3.06
CA ASN A 35 7.62 -5.55 -2.32
C ASN A 35 6.42 -5.14 -1.50
N MET A 36 5.65 -4.21 -1.99
CA MET A 36 4.43 -3.84 -1.31
C MET A 36 3.53 -5.05 -1.23
N PRO A 37 2.96 -5.34 -0.05
CA PRO A 37 2.09 -6.51 0.09
C PRO A 37 0.82 -6.33 -0.73
N ALA A 38 0.66 -7.18 -1.72
CA ALA A 38 -0.49 -7.14 -2.61
C ALA A 38 -0.73 -8.54 -3.13
N TYR A 39 -1.98 -8.84 -3.41
CA TYR A 39 -2.35 -10.17 -3.85
C TYR A 39 -3.19 -10.06 -5.10
N LYS A 40 -2.88 -10.89 -6.08
CA LYS A 40 -3.63 -10.88 -7.32
C LYS A 40 -4.76 -11.87 -7.23
N VAL A 41 -5.96 -11.40 -7.38
CA VAL A 41 -7.13 -12.26 -7.37
C VAL A 41 -7.79 -12.10 -8.73
N GLY A 42 -7.61 -13.08 -9.59
CA GLY A 42 -8.07 -12.94 -10.96
C GLY A 42 -7.29 -11.82 -11.63
N ARG A 43 -7.97 -10.79 -12.04
CA ARG A 43 -7.32 -9.66 -12.68
C ARG A 43 -7.17 -8.48 -11.76
N LEU A 44 -7.60 -8.63 -10.51
CA LEU A 44 -7.64 -7.48 -9.62
C LEU A 44 -6.59 -7.61 -8.54
N TRP A 45 -6.03 -6.49 -8.18
CA TRP A 45 -5.13 -6.44 -7.03
C TRP A 45 -5.98 -6.26 -5.79
N LYS A 46 -5.66 -7.03 -4.76
CA LYS A 46 -6.32 -6.92 -3.48
C LYS A 46 -5.28 -6.71 -2.40
N PHE A 47 -5.67 -6.01 -1.37
CA PHE A 47 -4.74 -5.62 -0.31
C PHE A 47 -5.39 -5.79 1.03
N LYS A 48 -4.55 -5.91 2.05
CA LYS A 48 -4.98 -5.83 3.43
C LYS A 48 -4.35 -4.58 4.02
N LEU A 49 -5.18 -3.68 4.51
CA LEU A 49 -4.65 -2.40 4.97
C LEU A 49 -3.67 -2.55 6.12
N SER A 50 -3.88 -3.54 6.98
CA SER A 50 -2.94 -3.73 8.07
C SER A 50 -1.56 -4.10 7.56
N GLU A 51 -1.50 -4.88 6.50
CA GLU A 51 -0.23 -5.26 5.92
C GLU A 51 0.41 -4.06 5.22
N VAL A 52 -0.40 -3.26 4.56
CA VAL A 52 0.11 -2.07 3.91
C VAL A 52 0.69 -1.11 4.95
N ASP A 53 -0.01 -0.95 6.06
CA ASP A 53 0.48 -0.09 7.12
C ASP A 53 1.80 -0.59 7.68
N ASP A 54 1.90 -1.89 7.93
CA ASP A 54 3.13 -2.45 8.46
C ASP A 54 4.28 -2.25 7.49
N TRP A 55 4.00 -2.43 6.22
CA TRP A 55 5.02 -2.25 5.20
C TRP A 55 5.49 -0.80 5.16
N ILE A 56 4.55 0.13 5.30
CA ILE A 56 4.91 1.54 5.30
C ILE A 56 5.72 1.87 6.54
N ARG A 57 5.31 1.37 7.69
CA ARG A 57 6.03 1.66 8.91
C ARG A 57 7.43 1.09 8.90
N SER A 58 7.62 0.01 8.18
CA SER A 58 8.94 -0.58 8.10
C SER A 58 9.81 0.11 7.06
N GLY A 59 9.29 1.13 6.41
CA GLY A 59 10.07 1.88 5.45
C GLY A 59 9.90 1.44 4.02
N GLY A 60 8.92 0.58 3.75
CA GLY A 60 8.78 0.06 2.40
C GLY A 60 8.48 1.11 1.36
N ALA A 61 7.66 2.10 1.73
CA ALA A 61 7.32 3.15 0.81
C ALA A 61 8.34 4.27 0.82
N SER A 62 9.29 4.21 1.72
CA SER A 62 10.27 5.25 1.84
C SER A 62 11.30 5.08 0.75
N ASP A 63 11.67 6.17 0.13
CA ASP A 63 12.67 6.11 -0.92
C ASP A 63 13.85 6.91 -0.46
N ASP A 64 14.86 6.23 0.01
CA ASP A 64 16.01 6.89 0.55
C ASP A 64 16.69 7.77 -0.45
N ASN A 65 16.48 7.50 -1.70
CA ASN A 65 17.08 8.31 -2.72
C ASN A 65 16.18 9.42 -3.16
N ALA A 66 14.95 9.44 -2.73
CA ALA A 66 14.01 10.41 -3.21
C ALA A 66 14.28 11.70 -2.54
N PRO A 67 14.43 12.67 -3.27
CA PRO A 67 14.50 13.95 -2.67
C PRO A 67 13.14 14.40 -2.31
N GLU A 68 12.49 13.97 -2.46
CA GLU A 68 11.41 14.30 -2.37
C GLU A 68 10.53 14.46 -1.84
N LYS A 69 10.60 14.45 -1.58
CA LYS A 69 9.96 14.53 -1.14
C LYS A 69 9.20 15.28 -1.11
N GLU A 70 9.26 15.51 -1.34
CA GLU A 70 8.73 16.04 -1.35
C GLU A 70 7.82 16.49 -1.36
N GLU A 71 7.90 16.62 -1.41
CA GLU A 71 7.15 16.93 -1.45
C GLU A 71 6.15 16.98 -1.37
N TRP A 72 6.07 16.81 -1.33
CA TRP A 72 4.99 16.65 -1.21
C TRP A 72 4.16 16.75 -0.27
N ASP A 73 4.76 16.84 0.05
CA ASP A 73 4.20 16.90 0.70
C ASP A 73 3.59 17.44 0.89
N ALA A 74 3.78 17.72 0.65
CA ALA A 74 3.13 18.10 0.72
C ALA A 74 2.30 18.34 0.86
N GLU A 75 2.06 18.24 0.91
CA GLU A 75 1.16 18.38 1.02
C GLU A 75 0.76 18.53 1.28
#